data_ef88b581b45a809a962e8cf5ed010c18
#
_entry.id   ef88b581b45a809a962e8cf5ed010c18
#
_cell.length_a   1.000
_cell.length_b   1.000
_cell.length_c   1.000
_cell.angle_alpha   90.00
_cell.angle_beta   90.00
_cell.angle_gamma   90.00
#
_symmetry.space_group_name_H-M   'P 1'
#
loop_
_entity.id
_entity.type
_entity.pdbx_description
1 polymer ?
#
loop_
_entity_poly.entity_id
_entity_poly.type
_entity_poly.pdbx_seq_one_letter_code
_entity_poly.pdbx_strand_id
1 'polypeptide(L)'
;MTAGVRPGSIVYVAGGGPVGLACAAAAQLLGAACVIVGDLIPERLKQARKFGCETVNVADKNATVAQQIEQIIGEPEVDCAVDCVGFEARGHGADAGGEAPATVLNSLMEITRAAGGIGIPGLYVTGDPGGIDDDAKIGKLGIRIGLGWAKSHHFMTGQCPVMKYNRQLMQAILYDKIKIAKAVNVQVISIDDAPKGYKDFDKGAAKKFVIDPHQSIKA
;
A
#
# COMPACT_ATOMS: atom_id res chain seq x y z
N MET A 1 3.78 -1.48 11.65
CA MET A 1 4.70 -0.86 12.63
C MET A 1 4.95 0.62 12.35
N THR A 2 5.27 1.03 11.12
CA THR A 2 5.50 2.44 10.79
C THR A 2 4.29 3.33 11.04
N ALA A 3 3.07 2.86 10.76
CA ALA A 3 1.85 3.61 11.02
C ALA A 3 1.31 3.49 12.47
N GLY A 4 1.98 2.78 13.35
CA GLY A 4 1.54 2.63 14.74
C GLY A 4 0.33 1.72 14.95
N VAL A 5 0.08 0.76 14.04
CA VAL A 5 -1.05 -0.20 14.14
C VAL A 5 -1.03 -0.94 15.48
N ARG A 6 -2.19 -0.99 16.13
CA ARG A 6 -2.43 -1.67 17.42
C ARG A 6 -3.67 -2.57 17.31
N PRO A 7 -3.84 -3.52 18.22
CA PRO A 7 -5.10 -4.27 18.31
C PRO A 7 -6.30 -3.33 18.37
N GLY A 8 -7.30 -3.59 17.54
CA GLY A 8 -8.49 -2.76 17.41
C GLY A 8 -8.39 -1.58 16.44
N SER A 9 -7.21 -1.26 15.89
CA SER A 9 -7.07 -0.15 14.92
C SER A 9 -7.86 -0.39 13.64
N ILE A 10 -8.39 0.69 13.08
CA ILE A 10 -8.85 0.79 11.70
C ILE A 10 -7.72 1.35 10.86
N VAL A 11 -7.33 0.63 9.80
CA VAL A 11 -6.14 0.92 9.00
C VAL A 11 -6.51 1.12 7.54
N TYR A 12 -6.10 2.24 6.95
CA TYR A 12 -6.16 2.44 5.50
C TYR A 12 -4.79 2.19 4.86
N VAL A 13 -4.76 1.40 3.79
CA VAL A 13 -3.56 1.10 3.02
C VAL A 13 -3.77 1.62 1.59
N ALA A 14 -3.02 2.63 1.20
CA ALA A 14 -3.00 3.13 -0.17
C ALA A 14 -2.08 2.26 -1.04
N GLY A 15 -2.65 1.72 -2.12
CA GLY A 15 -2.00 0.81 -3.05
C GLY A 15 -2.22 -0.67 -2.70
N GLY A 16 -2.89 -1.41 -3.59
CA GLY A 16 -3.18 -2.85 -3.48
C GLY A 16 -2.17 -3.72 -4.25
N GLY A 17 -0.99 -3.20 -4.54
CA GLY A 17 0.14 -3.97 -5.07
C GLY A 17 0.74 -4.92 -4.03
N PRO A 18 1.81 -5.68 -4.36
CA PRO A 18 2.40 -6.65 -3.42
C PRO A 18 2.84 -6.04 -2.09
N VAL A 19 3.34 -4.81 -2.08
CA VAL A 19 3.73 -4.10 -0.84
C VAL A 19 2.49 -3.79 0.00
N GLY A 20 1.43 -3.25 -0.61
CA GLY A 20 0.19 -2.92 0.10
C GLY A 20 -0.54 -4.15 0.62
N LEU A 21 -0.63 -5.22 -0.16
CA LEU A 21 -1.22 -6.48 0.29
C LEU A 21 -0.43 -7.12 1.44
N ALA A 22 0.91 -7.05 1.39
CA ALA A 22 1.75 -7.49 2.50
C ALA A 22 1.55 -6.60 3.75
N CYS A 23 1.39 -5.30 3.56
CA CYS A 23 1.08 -4.35 4.63
C CYS A 23 -0.29 -4.66 5.26
N ALA A 24 -1.32 -4.90 4.44
CA ALA A 24 -2.66 -5.27 4.89
C ALA A 24 -2.63 -6.56 5.73
N ALA A 25 -1.95 -7.60 5.24
CA ALA A 25 -1.78 -8.85 5.97
C ALA A 25 -1.01 -8.65 7.30
N ALA A 26 0.01 -7.78 7.30
CA ALA A 26 0.73 -7.44 8.52
C ALA A 26 -0.13 -6.64 9.52
N ALA A 27 -0.99 -5.75 9.05
CA ALA A 27 -1.94 -5.04 9.90
C ALA A 27 -2.95 -5.99 10.57
N GLN A 28 -3.47 -6.97 9.83
CA GLN A 28 -4.31 -8.04 10.38
C GLN A 28 -3.55 -8.88 11.42
N LEU A 29 -2.29 -9.25 11.15
CA LEU A 29 -1.44 -9.98 12.09
C LEU A 29 -1.20 -9.18 13.38
N LEU A 30 -1.14 -7.86 13.31
CA LEU A 30 -1.00 -6.96 14.47
C LEU A 30 -2.31 -6.72 15.21
N GLY A 31 -3.43 -7.29 14.75
CA GLY A 31 -4.73 -7.22 15.41
C GLY A 31 -5.58 -6.01 15.02
N ALA A 32 -5.37 -5.44 13.83
CA ALA A 32 -6.28 -4.41 13.30
C ALA A 32 -7.72 -4.94 13.26
N ALA A 33 -8.69 -4.13 13.69
CA ALA A 33 -10.11 -4.49 13.65
C ALA A 33 -10.67 -4.44 12.22
N CYS A 34 -10.20 -3.47 11.43
CA CYS A 34 -10.56 -3.33 10.03
C CYS A 34 -9.33 -2.88 9.23
N VAL A 35 -9.13 -3.47 8.06
CA VAL A 35 -8.11 -3.05 7.09
C VAL A 35 -8.80 -2.71 5.79
N ILE A 36 -8.63 -1.48 5.34
CA ILE A 36 -9.22 -0.94 4.11
C ILE A 36 -8.10 -0.72 3.10
N VAL A 37 -8.20 -1.33 1.92
CA VAL A 37 -7.20 -1.17 0.85
C VAL A 37 -7.77 -0.31 -0.27
N GLY A 38 -7.08 0.78 -0.62
CA GLY A 38 -7.42 1.63 -1.76
C GLY A 38 -6.50 1.36 -2.95
N ASP A 39 -7.09 1.17 -4.14
CA ASP A 39 -6.34 1.04 -5.41
C ASP A 39 -7.18 1.52 -6.59
N LEU A 40 -6.52 1.79 -7.72
CA LEU A 40 -7.15 2.11 -9.01
C LEU A 40 -7.59 0.86 -9.78
N ILE A 41 -6.94 -0.29 -9.51
CA ILE A 41 -7.05 -1.52 -10.29
C ILE A 41 -8.04 -2.48 -9.64
N PRO A 42 -9.20 -2.76 -10.27
CA PRO A 42 -10.25 -3.61 -9.67
C PRO A 42 -9.78 -5.00 -9.26
N GLU A 43 -8.86 -5.61 -10.01
CA GLU A 43 -8.31 -6.93 -9.72
C GLU A 43 -7.50 -6.95 -8.43
N ARG A 44 -6.78 -5.86 -8.11
CA ARG A 44 -6.05 -5.69 -6.85
C ARG A 44 -7.02 -5.54 -5.68
N LEU A 45 -8.08 -4.77 -5.85
CA LEU A 45 -9.15 -4.66 -4.85
C LEU A 45 -9.85 -6.01 -4.62
N LYS A 46 -10.11 -6.77 -5.69
CA LYS A 46 -10.65 -8.14 -5.59
C LYS A 46 -9.72 -9.05 -4.80
N GLN A 47 -8.40 -8.94 -4.99
CA GLN A 47 -7.42 -9.72 -4.24
C GLN A 47 -7.43 -9.34 -2.75
N ALA A 48 -7.48 -8.06 -2.41
CA ALA A 48 -7.58 -7.60 -1.03
C ALA A 48 -8.82 -8.15 -0.31
N ARG A 49 -9.97 -8.11 -0.96
CA ARG A 49 -11.23 -8.69 -0.42
C ARG A 49 -11.14 -10.17 -0.08
N LYS A 50 -10.39 -10.97 -0.85
CA LYS A 50 -10.18 -12.40 -0.57
C LYS A 50 -9.46 -12.67 0.77
N PHE A 51 -8.80 -11.66 1.32
CA PHE A 51 -8.12 -11.70 2.60
C PHE A 51 -8.88 -11.01 3.73
N GLY A 52 -10.16 -10.73 3.52
CA GLY A 52 -10.97 -10.08 4.55
C GLY A 52 -10.65 -8.59 4.73
N CYS A 53 -10.09 -7.94 3.71
CA CYS A 53 -9.96 -6.48 3.70
C CYS A 53 -11.21 -5.85 3.08
N GLU A 54 -11.62 -4.71 3.61
CA GLU A 54 -12.51 -3.79 2.92
C GLU A 54 -11.74 -3.05 1.81
N THR A 55 -12.45 -2.42 0.88
CA THR A 55 -11.77 -1.79 -0.26
C THR A 55 -12.40 -0.49 -0.67
N VAL A 56 -11.55 0.44 -1.12
CA VAL A 56 -11.91 1.72 -1.70
C VAL A 56 -11.41 1.78 -3.15
N ASN A 57 -12.29 2.10 -4.08
CA ASN A 57 -11.91 2.39 -5.46
C ASN A 57 -11.52 3.86 -5.58
N VAL A 58 -10.23 4.15 -5.62
CA VAL A 58 -9.75 5.54 -5.70
C VAL A 58 -9.97 6.18 -7.08
N ALA A 59 -10.37 5.40 -8.10
CA ALA A 59 -10.80 5.91 -9.40
C ALA A 59 -12.29 6.29 -9.46
N ASP A 60 -13.05 6.10 -8.38
CA ASP A 60 -14.47 6.46 -8.36
C ASP A 60 -14.62 7.98 -8.48
N LYS A 61 -15.40 8.41 -9.49
CA LYS A 61 -15.68 9.83 -9.77
C LYS A 61 -16.81 10.40 -8.92
N ASN A 62 -17.59 9.54 -8.27
CA ASN A 62 -18.81 9.92 -7.56
C ASN A 62 -18.61 10.00 -6.05
N ALA A 63 -17.55 9.37 -5.52
CA ALA A 63 -17.28 9.35 -4.10
C ALA A 63 -15.78 9.53 -3.82
N THR A 64 -15.44 10.40 -2.88
CA THR A 64 -14.06 10.57 -2.40
C THR A 64 -13.64 9.36 -1.57
N VAL A 65 -12.33 9.24 -1.31
CA VAL A 65 -11.80 8.19 -0.40
C VAL A 65 -12.46 8.28 0.98
N ALA A 66 -12.58 9.48 1.53
CA ALA A 66 -13.23 9.72 2.83
C ALA A 66 -14.69 9.26 2.86
N GLN A 67 -15.48 9.59 1.82
CA GLN A 67 -16.86 9.17 1.71
C GLN A 67 -17.02 7.64 1.58
N GLN A 68 -16.12 6.98 0.84
CA GLN A 68 -16.14 5.53 0.74
C GLN A 68 -15.75 4.86 2.07
N ILE A 69 -14.78 5.43 2.82
CA ILE A 69 -14.43 4.99 4.18
C ILE A 69 -15.63 5.15 5.11
N GLU A 70 -16.32 6.29 5.08
CA GLU A 70 -17.52 6.53 5.88
C GLU A 70 -18.64 5.51 5.60
N GLN A 71 -18.82 5.10 4.34
CA GLN A 71 -19.77 4.03 3.99
C GLN A 71 -19.40 2.67 4.58
N ILE A 72 -18.11 2.40 4.81
CA ILE A 72 -17.61 1.12 5.34
C ILE A 72 -17.69 1.08 6.87
N ILE A 73 -17.25 2.15 7.53
CA ILE A 73 -17.06 2.15 9.00
C ILE A 73 -17.91 3.16 9.76
N GLY A 74 -18.70 3.98 9.06
CA GLY A 74 -19.59 4.97 9.67
C GLY A 74 -18.93 6.32 10.01
N GLU A 75 -17.63 6.47 9.73
CA GLU A 75 -16.87 7.73 9.91
C GLU A 75 -15.84 7.87 8.79
N PRO A 76 -15.49 9.12 8.39
CA PRO A 76 -14.63 9.37 7.24
C PRO A 76 -13.13 9.27 7.55
N GLU A 77 -12.75 8.93 8.78
CA GLU A 77 -11.37 8.89 9.25
C GLU A 77 -10.99 7.52 9.81
N VAL A 78 -9.71 7.18 9.67
CA VAL A 78 -9.11 5.93 10.18
C VAL A 78 -8.09 6.24 11.29
N ASP A 79 -7.75 5.24 12.11
CA ASP A 79 -6.76 5.39 13.18
C ASP A 79 -5.35 5.64 12.66
N CYS A 80 -4.99 4.97 11.59
CA CYS A 80 -3.70 5.11 10.94
C CYS A 80 -3.76 4.73 9.46
N ALA A 81 -2.84 5.26 8.68
CA ALA A 81 -2.80 5.03 7.24
C ALA A 81 -1.37 4.70 6.75
N VAL A 82 -1.28 4.03 5.61
CA VAL A 82 0.00 3.61 5.03
C VAL A 82 0.03 3.93 3.54
N ASP A 83 1.09 4.62 3.11
CA ASP A 83 1.42 4.82 1.70
C ASP A 83 2.29 3.66 1.19
N CYS A 84 1.73 2.83 0.32
CA CYS A 84 2.43 1.74 -0.37
C CYS A 84 2.60 2.01 -1.87
N VAL A 85 2.53 3.28 -2.29
CA VAL A 85 2.62 3.71 -3.70
C VAL A 85 3.92 4.46 -3.97
N GLY A 86 4.13 5.63 -3.34
CA GLY A 86 5.31 6.46 -3.56
C GLY A 86 5.15 7.45 -4.71
N PHE A 87 6.27 7.83 -5.37
CA PHE A 87 6.30 8.82 -6.46
C PHE A 87 5.41 8.46 -7.65
N GLU A 88 5.15 7.17 -7.90
CA GLU A 88 4.28 6.69 -8.99
C GLU A 88 2.79 6.87 -8.71
N ALA A 89 2.42 7.62 -7.66
CA ALA A 89 1.04 7.90 -7.34
C ALA A 89 0.32 8.59 -8.50
N ARG A 90 -0.94 8.22 -8.68
CA ARG A 90 -1.84 8.84 -9.67
C ARG A 90 -2.91 9.65 -8.96
N GLY A 91 -3.56 10.54 -9.70
CA GLY A 91 -4.70 11.28 -9.20
C GLY A 91 -5.85 10.36 -8.77
N HIS A 92 -6.83 10.91 -8.08
CA HIS A 92 -8.04 10.21 -7.67
C HIS A 92 -9.25 10.67 -8.50
N GLY A 93 -10.28 9.85 -8.58
CA GLY A 93 -11.52 10.18 -9.27
C GLY A 93 -11.32 10.51 -10.75
N ALA A 94 -11.66 11.72 -11.17
CA ALA A 94 -11.53 12.17 -12.55
C ALA A 94 -10.07 12.25 -13.02
N ASP A 95 -9.13 12.48 -12.11
CA ASP A 95 -7.69 12.67 -12.38
C ASP A 95 -6.89 11.36 -12.29
N ALA A 96 -7.57 10.21 -12.10
CA ALA A 96 -6.93 8.90 -11.90
C ALA A 96 -6.04 8.43 -13.08
N GLY A 97 -6.17 9.04 -14.25
CA GLY A 97 -5.36 8.74 -15.42
C GLY A 97 -3.97 9.35 -15.43
N GLY A 98 -3.74 10.41 -14.66
CA GLY A 98 -2.49 11.17 -14.59
C GLY A 98 -1.62 10.80 -13.39
N GLU A 99 -0.29 10.90 -13.57
CA GLU A 99 0.65 10.80 -12.47
C GLU A 99 0.56 12.06 -11.60
N ALA A 100 0.48 11.88 -10.28
CA ALA A 100 0.29 12.96 -9.29
C ALA A 100 0.95 12.55 -7.96
N PRO A 101 2.28 12.69 -7.82
CA PRO A 101 3.05 12.12 -6.72
C PRO A 101 2.60 12.50 -5.30
N ALA A 102 2.03 13.72 -5.12
CA ALA A 102 1.57 14.19 -3.81
C ALA A 102 0.18 13.67 -3.40
N THR A 103 -0.58 13.07 -4.31
CA THR A 103 -2.00 12.76 -4.10
C THR A 103 -2.20 11.80 -2.94
N VAL A 104 -1.42 10.72 -2.88
CA VAL A 104 -1.56 9.71 -1.82
C VAL A 104 -1.29 10.33 -0.46
N LEU A 105 -0.16 10.99 -0.24
CA LEU A 105 0.18 11.57 1.06
C LEU A 105 -0.83 12.64 1.51
N ASN A 106 -1.30 13.48 0.60
CA ASN A 106 -2.34 14.46 0.90
C ASN A 106 -3.64 13.78 1.33
N SER A 107 -4.08 12.75 0.60
CA SER A 107 -5.27 11.96 0.93
C SER A 107 -5.12 11.26 2.29
N LEU A 108 -3.95 10.67 2.60
CA LEU A 108 -3.70 10.04 3.90
C LEU A 108 -3.81 11.04 5.06
N MET A 109 -3.29 12.27 4.89
CA MET A 109 -3.44 13.31 5.91
C MET A 109 -4.90 13.75 6.09
N GLU A 110 -5.71 13.72 5.04
CA GLU A 110 -7.15 14.03 5.13
C GLU A 110 -7.91 12.99 5.92
N ILE A 111 -7.69 11.70 5.64
CA ILE A 111 -8.47 10.59 6.19
C ILE A 111 -7.91 10.00 7.49
N THR A 112 -6.73 10.39 7.93
CA THR A 112 -6.19 9.94 9.21
C THR A 112 -6.67 10.89 10.31
N ARG A 113 -7.21 10.34 11.40
CA ARG A 113 -7.68 11.11 12.54
C ARG A 113 -6.56 11.85 13.25
N ALA A 114 -6.91 12.82 14.10
CA ALA A 114 -5.94 13.55 14.92
C ALA A 114 -5.08 12.59 15.76
N ALA A 115 -3.79 12.92 15.89
CA ALA A 115 -2.74 12.12 16.53
C ALA A 115 -2.52 10.73 15.89
N GLY A 116 -3.11 10.46 14.73
CA GLY A 116 -2.93 9.22 14.01
C GLY A 116 -1.54 9.12 13.35
N GLY A 117 -1.13 7.87 13.05
CA GLY A 117 0.16 7.59 12.42
C GLY A 117 0.05 7.36 10.92
N ILE A 118 0.98 7.91 10.16
CA ILE A 118 1.13 7.71 8.72
C ILE A 118 2.46 7.02 8.45
N GLY A 119 2.39 5.76 8.01
CA GLY A 119 3.55 4.98 7.59
C GLY A 119 3.80 5.16 6.09
N ILE A 120 5.07 5.34 5.68
CA ILE A 120 5.42 5.61 4.29
C ILE A 120 6.50 4.62 3.84
N PRO A 121 6.15 3.36 3.54
CA PRO A 121 7.02 2.42 2.83
C PRO A 121 7.04 2.65 1.31
N GLY A 122 6.20 3.52 0.78
CA GLY A 122 6.20 3.94 -0.61
C GLY A 122 7.57 4.46 -1.04
N LEU A 123 7.92 4.25 -2.30
CA LEU A 123 9.25 4.57 -2.81
C LEU A 123 9.36 6.06 -3.16
N TYR A 124 10.15 6.78 -2.36
CA TYR A 124 10.52 8.17 -2.59
C TYR A 124 12.05 8.27 -2.69
N VAL A 125 12.54 8.10 -3.92
CA VAL A 125 14.00 8.11 -4.18
C VAL A 125 14.58 9.52 -4.11
N THR A 126 15.86 9.64 -3.79
CA THR A 126 16.57 10.92 -3.68
C THR A 126 16.90 11.56 -5.04
N GLY A 127 16.69 10.83 -6.12
CA GLY A 127 16.84 11.30 -7.48
C GLY A 127 16.20 10.31 -8.45
N ASP A 128 15.31 10.81 -9.30
CA ASP A 128 14.59 10.04 -10.32
C ASP A 128 14.69 10.75 -11.67
N PRO A 129 15.63 10.35 -12.54
CA PRO A 129 15.76 10.96 -13.87
C PRO A 129 14.50 10.85 -14.75
N GLY A 130 13.62 9.88 -14.43
CA GLY A 130 12.32 9.69 -15.10
C GLY A 130 11.16 10.44 -14.46
N GLY A 131 11.41 11.19 -13.38
CA GLY A 131 10.36 11.91 -12.64
C GLY A 131 9.55 12.86 -13.52
N ILE A 132 8.26 12.99 -13.21
CA ILE A 132 7.28 13.74 -13.99
C ILE A 132 7.60 15.25 -14.10
N ASP A 133 8.25 15.80 -13.09
CA ASP A 133 8.65 17.20 -13.02
C ASP A 133 10.06 17.36 -12.44
N ASP A 134 10.57 18.59 -12.42
CA ASP A 134 11.92 18.87 -11.94
C ASP A 134 12.07 18.66 -10.42
N ASP A 135 11.00 18.79 -9.64
CA ASP A 135 11.00 18.50 -8.21
C ASP A 135 11.13 16.99 -7.97
N ALA A 136 10.33 16.16 -8.65
CA ALA A 136 10.41 14.71 -8.57
C ALA A 136 11.79 14.17 -9.00
N LYS A 137 12.41 14.76 -10.04
CA LYS A 137 13.75 14.38 -10.53
C LYS A 137 14.84 14.53 -9.47
N ILE A 138 14.69 15.43 -8.52
CA ILE A 138 15.64 15.64 -7.41
C ILE A 138 15.14 15.09 -6.06
N GLY A 139 14.11 14.24 -6.09
CA GLY A 139 13.54 13.63 -4.89
C GLY A 139 12.74 14.58 -4.01
N LYS A 140 12.26 15.71 -4.56
CA LYS A 140 11.45 16.69 -3.86
C LYS A 140 9.97 16.47 -4.13
N LEU A 141 9.14 16.66 -3.11
CA LEU A 141 7.69 16.50 -3.19
C LEU A 141 6.98 17.62 -2.47
N GLY A 142 6.10 18.34 -3.17
CA GLY A 142 5.23 19.36 -2.58
C GLY A 142 3.96 18.74 -2.00
N ILE A 143 3.87 18.65 -0.66
CA ILE A 143 2.69 18.14 0.05
C ILE A 143 2.03 19.23 0.90
N ARG A 144 0.75 19.06 1.21
CA ARG A 144 -0.03 19.95 2.08
C ARG A 144 0.26 19.67 3.56
N ILE A 145 1.51 19.82 3.98
CA ILE A 145 1.96 19.46 5.34
C ILE A 145 1.14 20.11 6.47
N GLY A 146 0.49 21.25 6.20
CA GLY A 146 -0.43 21.91 7.14
C GLY A 146 -1.60 21.04 7.58
N LEU A 147 -2.04 20.07 6.76
CA LEU A 147 -3.06 19.08 7.14
C LEU A 147 -2.54 18.19 8.27
N GLY A 148 -1.32 17.67 8.11
CA GLY A 148 -0.69 16.83 9.12
C GLY A 148 -0.36 17.59 10.40
N TRP A 149 0.09 18.86 10.27
CA TRP A 149 0.35 19.71 11.42
C TRP A 149 -0.92 19.99 12.24
N ALA A 150 -2.04 20.33 11.57
CA ALA A 150 -3.31 20.62 12.22
C ALA A 150 -3.88 19.43 13.01
N LYS A 151 -3.60 18.21 12.55
CA LYS A 151 -4.06 16.98 13.20
C LYS A 151 -2.98 16.31 14.07
N SER A 152 -1.82 16.94 14.26
CA SER A 152 -0.70 16.36 15.06
C SER A 152 -0.28 14.97 14.59
N HIS A 153 -0.21 14.73 13.28
CA HIS A 153 0.13 13.43 12.73
C HIS A 153 1.58 13.03 13.02
N HIS A 154 1.80 11.71 13.13
CA HIS A 154 3.12 11.13 13.19
C HIS A 154 3.47 10.51 11.83
N PHE A 155 4.58 10.91 11.25
CA PHE A 155 5.07 10.37 9.99
C PHE A 155 6.29 9.49 10.23
N MET A 156 6.27 8.26 9.68
CA MET A 156 7.45 7.38 9.71
C MET A 156 7.69 6.82 8.32
N THR A 157 8.87 7.10 7.79
CA THR A 157 9.30 6.71 6.44
C THR A 157 10.67 6.04 6.46
N GLY A 158 11.09 5.53 5.32
CA GLY A 158 12.42 5.00 5.06
C GLY A 158 12.41 3.59 4.51
N GLN A 159 13.60 3.15 4.12
CA GLN A 159 13.81 1.77 3.65
C GLN A 159 13.54 0.77 4.78
N CYS A 160 12.98 -0.38 4.41
CA CYS A 160 12.64 -1.43 5.36
C CYS A 160 13.92 -1.96 6.07
N PRO A 161 14.02 -1.84 7.41
CA PRO A 161 15.11 -2.45 8.15
C PRO A 161 14.89 -3.97 8.28
N VAL A 162 15.14 -4.69 7.19
CA VAL A 162 14.81 -6.12 7.00
C VAL A 162 15.32 -6.97 8.17
N MET A 163 16.55 -6.77 8.61
CA MET A 163 17.16 -7.54 9.69
C MET A 163 16.43 -7.40 11.03
N LYS A 164 15.71 -6.29 11.24
CA LYS A 164 14.90 -6.07 12.44
C LYS A 164 13.63 -6.95 12.44
N TYR A 165 13.11 -7.31 11.28
CA TYR A 165 11.80 -7.96 11.16
C TYR A 165 11.83 -9.38 10.61
N ASN A 166 12.89 -9.79 9.90
CA ASN A 166 12.94 -11.06 9.17
C ASN A 166 12.68 -12.27 10.07
N ARG A 167 13.30 -12.32 11.26
CA ARG A 167 13.14 -13.47 12.18
C ARG A 167 11.69 -13.64 12.63
N GLN A 168 11.05 -12.59 13.12
CA GLN A 168 9.68 -12.67 13.63
C GLN A 168 8.68 -12.96 12.50
N LEU A 169 8.90 -12.42 11.30
CA LEU A 169 8.06 -12.73 10.14
C LEU A 169 8.25 -14.18 9.67
N MET A 170 9.47 -14.70 9.69
CA MET A 170 9.74 -16.12 9.43
C MET A 170 8.98 -17.00 10.43
N GLN A 171 9.01 -16.69 11.73
CA GLN A 171 8.25 -17.43 12.74
C GLN A 171 6.75 -17.34 12.47
N ALA A 172 6.23 -16.17 12.11
CA ALA A 172 4.81 -16.02 11.77
C ALA A 172 4.38 -16.89 10.58
N ILE A 173 5.26 -17.07 9.60
CA ILE A 173 5.03 -17.97 8.45
C ILE A 173 5.10 -19.44 8.89
N LEU A 174 6.16 -19.83 9.62
CA LEU A 174 6.38 -21.23 10.04
C LEU A 174 5.26 -21.74 10.95
N TYR A 175 4.69 -20.88 11.80
CA TYR A 175 3.55 -21.20 12.66
C TYR A 175 2.17 -20.89 12.03
N ASP A 176 2.11 -20.70 10.72
CA ASP A 176 0.88 -20.46 9.92
C ASP A 176 0.03 -19.28 10.41
N LYS A 177 0.68 -18.27 11.02
CA LYS A 177 0.00 -17.04 11.48
C LYS A 177 -0.25 -16.04 10.34
N ILE A 178 0.51 -16.16 9.25
CA ILE A 178 0.36 -15.34 8.06
C ILE A 178 0.61 -16.18 6.80
N LYS A 179 -0.30 -16.08 5.83
CA LYS A 179 -0.20 -16.76 4.53
C LYS A 179 0.23 -15.76 3.45
N ILE A 180 1.45 -15.23 3.60
CA ILE A 180 1.91 -14.11 2.78
C ILE A 180 1.88 -14.41 1.28
N ALA A 181 2.27 -15.60 0.84
CA ALA A 181 2.24 -15.98 -0.57
C ALA A 181 0.84 -15.92 -1.18
N LYS A 182 -0.19 -16.30 -0.40
CA LYS A 182 -1.60 -16.17 -0.81
C LYS A 182 -2.04 -14.71 -0.79
N ALA A 183 -1.67 -13.94 0.25
CA ALA A 183 -2.02 -12.54 0.38
C ALA A 183 -1.57 -11.73 -0.83
N VAL A 184 -0.30 -11.84 -1.22
CA VAL A 184 0.26 -11.11 -2.36
C VAL A 184 0.03 -11.80 -3.70
N ASN A 185 -0.78 -12.86 -3.75
CA ASN A 185 -1.13 -13.60 -4.96
C ASN A 185 0.12 -14.05 -5.74
N VAL A 186 0.98 -14.82 -5.10
CA VAL A 186 2.21 -15.35 -5.71
C VAL A 186 1.87 -16.21 -6.91
N GLN A 187 2.57 -15.97 -8.01
CA GLN A 187 2.67 -16.87 -9.15
C GLN A 187 4.15 -17.24 -9.35
N VAL A 188 4.44 -18.53 -9.24
CA VAL A 188 5.78 -19.06 -9.55
C VAL A 188 5.92 -19.16 -11.07
N ILE A 189 7.04 -18.67 -11.59
CA ILE A 189 7.37 -18.71 -13.02
C ILE A 189 8.80 -19.22 -13.24
N SER A 190 9.06 -19.71 -14.44
CA SER A 190 10.42 -20.10 -14.86
C SER A 190 11.30 -18.87 -15.10
N ILE A 191 12.61 -19.08 -15.24
CA ILE A 191 13.53 -18.00 -15.64
C ILE A 191 13.21 -17.52 -17.06
N ASP A 192 12.78 -18.41 -17.95
CA ASP A 192 12.45 -18.07 -19.34
C ASP A 192 11.20 -17.18 -19.44
N ASP A 193 10.28 -17.32 -18.47
CA ASP A 193 9.07 -16.48 -18.37
C ASP A 193 9.31 -15.13 -17.68
N ALA A 194 10.50 -14.89 -17.12
CA ALA A 194 10.79 -13.66 -16.36
C ALA A 194 10.53 -12.39 -17.17
N PRO A 195 10.93 -12.25 -18.45
CA PRO A 195 10.64 -11.04 -19.24
C PRO A 195 9.14 -10.75 -19.35
N LYS A 196 8.33 -11.81 -19.52
CA LYS A 196 6.87 -11.68 -19.55
C LYS A 196 6.32 -11.29 -18.18
N GLY A 197 6.84 -11.88 -17.09
CA GLY A 197 6.47 -11.56 -15.73
C GLY A 197 6.72 -10.09 -15.39
N TYR A 198 7.87 -9.54 -15.75
CA TYR A 198 8.19 -8.12 -15.59
C TYR A 198 7.23 -7.23 -16.37
N LYS A 199 6.98 -7.56 -17.64
CA LYS A 199 6.05 -6.79 -18.49
C LYS A 199 4.62 -6.80 -17.93
N ASP A 200 4.15 -7.94 -17.41
CA ASP A 200 2.81 -8.05 -16.84
C ASP A 200 2.73 -7.28 -15.50
N PHE A 201 3.80 -7.31 -14.70
CA PHE A 201 3.90 -6.55 -13.45
C PHE A 201 3.86 -5.05 -13.69
N ASP A 202 4.63 -4.55 -14.64
CA ASP A 202 4.67 -3.15 -15.06
C ASP A 202 3.29 -2.64 -15.50
N LYS A 203 2.50 -3.49 -16.14
CA LYS A 203 1.10 -3.21 -16.51
C LYS A 203 0.10 -3.28 -15.35
N GLY A 204 0.57 -3.48 -14.12
CA GLY A 204 -0.25 -3.50 -12.92
C GLY A 204 -0.89 -4.84 -12.58
N ALA A 205 -0.34 -5.96 -13.04
CA ALA A 205 -0.86 -7.29 -12.68
C ALA A 205 -1.07 -7.42 -11.16
N ALA A 206 -2.23 -7.95 -10.76
CA ALA A 206 -2.57 -8.21 -9.36
C ALA A 206 -1.90 -9.48 -8.82
N LYS A 207 -0.58 -9.60 -9.04
CA LYS A 207 0.24 -10.78 -8.72
C LYS A 207 1.63 -10.38 -8.27
N LYS A 208 2.24 -11.23 -7.45
CA LYS A 208 3.68 -11.20 -7.17
C LYS A 208 4.34 -12.37 -7.90
N PHE A 209 5.13 -12.09 -8.92
CA PHE A 209 5.89 -13.13 -9.62
C PHE A 209 7.09 -13.55 -8.78
N VAL A 210 7.28 -14.87 -8.64
CA VAL A 210 8.44 -15.49 -8.01
C VAL A 210 9.12 -16.34 -9.06
N ILE A 211 10.35 -15.99 -9.40
CA ILE A 211 11.14 -16.73 -10.39
C ILE A 211 11.79 -17.92 -9.68
N ASP A 212 11.51 -19.13 -10.15
CA ASP A 212 12.15 -20.38 -9.71
C ASP A 212 13.03 -20.92 -10.83
N PRO A 213 14.31 -20.53 -10.88
CA PRO A 213 15.21 -20.90 -11.98
C PRO A 213 15.55 -22.40 -12.01
N HIS A 214 15.38 -23.08 -10.90
CA HIS A 214 15.73 -24.50 -10.75
C HIS A 214 14.52 -25.42 -10.65
N GLN A 215 13.31 -24.89 -10.79
CA GLN A 215 12.05 -25.63 -10.64
C GLN A 215 11.97 -26.44 -9.33
N SER A 216 12.50 -25.84 -8.26
CA SER A 216 12.60 -26.46 -6.94
C SER A 216 11.31 -26.34 -6.12
N ILE A 217 10.43 -25.40 -6.48
CA ILE A 217 9.16 -25.19 -5.80
C ILE A 217 8.12 -26.13 -6.44
N LYS A 218 7.69 -27.12 -5.68
CA LYS A 218 6.55 -27.98 -6.09
C LYS A 218 5.27 -27.16 -5.97
N ALA A 219 4.50 -27.07 -7.06
CA ALA A 219 3.21 -26.40 -7.12
C ALA A 219 2.14 -27.10 -6.25
#